data_9dcb9b168a3c02c094ed74fac82473c6
#
_entry.id   9dcb9b168a3c02c094ed74fac82473c6
#
_cell.length_a   1.000
_cell.length_b   1.000
_cell.length_c   1.000
_cell.angle_alpha   90.00
_cell.angle_beta   90.00
_cell.angle_gamma   90.00
#
_symmetry.space_group_name_H-M   'P 1'
#
loop_
_entity.id
_entity.type
_entity.pdbx_description
1 polymer ?
#
loop_
_entity_poly.entity_id
_entity_poly.type
_entity_poly.pdbx_seq_one_letter_code
_entity_poly.pdbx_strand_id
1 'polypeptide(L)'
;MIDCGEGTQIAVREKGWSCNPIDVICFTHYHGDHISGLPGLLLTMGNADRTEPLTLIGPKGLERVVNALRVIAPELPFPIIFKEITQNEQDFEVKGYHIHAFRVQHNVTCYGYTIQIPRAGRFHAEKAKELGIPLTFWSHLQKGETMTDGDKVYTPDMVMGEKRKGIKVTYVTDTRPLPIIAEQAKDADLFICEGMYGEPDKLAKAKEYTHMTFSEAASLAKEAQPKEMWLTHYSPSLAHPEEYIEETRKIFSRTIAAKDGRSISLDFEQEEGTK
;
A
#
# COMPACT_ATOMS: atom_id res chain seq x y z
N MET A 1 -2.70 3.94 -4.84
CA MET A 1 -1.42 4.65 -5.16
C MET A 1 -0.83 5.15 -3.85
N ILE A 2 0.50 5.16 -3.71
CA ILE A 2 1.19 5.82 -2.59
C ILE A 2 2.07 6.92 -3.19
N ASP A 3 1.96 8.12 -2.64
CA ASP A 3 2.56 9.37 -3.11
C ASP A 3 2.24 9.72 -4.57
N CYS A 4 2.52 10.97 -4.95
CA CYS A 4 2.29 11.51 -6.28
C CYS A 4 3.29 12.64 -6.55
N GLY A 5 4.56 12.30 -6.72
CA GLY A 5 5.62 13.23 -7.07
C GLY A 5 5.50 13.76 -8.51
N GLU A 6 6.39 14.65 -8.90
CA GLU A 6 6.43 15.20 -10.25
C GLU A 6 6.59 14.09 -11.30
N GLY A 7 5.91 14.23 -12.41
CA GLY A 7 5.96 13.25 -13.51
C GLY A 7 5.14 11.98 -13.30
N THR A 8 4.46 11.79 -12.18
CA THR A 8 3.70 10.56 -11.87
C THR A 8 2.73 10.18 -13.01
N GLN A 9 1.92 11.11 -13.53
CA GLN A 9 0.99 10.81 -14.64
C GLN A 9 1.71 10.42 -15.93
N ILE A 10 2.94 10.88 -16.14
CA ILE A 10 3.76 10.52 -17.29
C ILE A 10 4.23 9.08 -17.15
N ALA A 11 4.81 8.74 -15.99
CA ALA A 11 5.29 7.39 -15.67
C ALA A 11 4.16 6.33 -15.76
N VAL A 12 2.97 6.64 -15.25
CA VAL A 12 1.78 5.76 -15.37
C VAL A 12 1.44 5.51 -16.83
N ARG A 13 1.44 6.57 -17.67
CA ARG A 13 1.14 6.46 -19.09
C ARG A 13 2.22 5.70 -19.87
N GLU A 14 3.49 5.93 -19.60
CA GLU A 14 4.61 5.20 -20.20
C GLU A 14 4.55 3.71 -19.89
N LYS A 15 4.02 3.34 -18.71
CA LYS A 15 3.74 1.95 -18.36
C LYS A 15 2.53 1.36 -19.09
N GLY A 16 1.79 2.16 -19.86
CA GLY A 16 0.56 1.76 -20.54
C GLY A 16 -0.65 1.65 -19.60
N TRP A 17 -0.59 2.24 -18.41
CA TRP A 17 -1.66 2.20 -17.43
C TRP A 17 -2.55 3.45 -17.52
N SER A 18 -3.82 3.28 -17.11
CA SER A 18 -4.75 4.39 -16.90
C SER A 18 -4.71 4.89 -15.47
N CYS A 19 -4.90 6.19 -15.29
CA CYS A 19 -5.06 6.79 -13.96
C CYS A 19 -6.50 6.64 -13.41
N ASN A 20 -7.49 6.35 -14.27
CA ASN A 20 -8.90 6.26 -13.86
C ASN A 20 -9.20 5.20 -12.78
N PRO A 21 -8.56 4.00 -12.79
CA PRO A 21 -8.81 3.01 -11.75
C PRO A 21 -8.24 3.35 -10.37
N ILE A 22 -7.53 4.48 -10.20
CA ILE A 22 -6.97 4.88 -8.92
C ILE A 22 -8.10 5.41 -8.04
N ASP A 23 -8.54 4.63 -7.07
CA ASP A 23 -9.59 5.00 -6.11
C ASP A 23 -9.06 5.71 -4.87
N VAL A 24 -7.79 5.45 -4.53
CA VAL A 24 -7.15 5.96 -3.31
C VAL A 24 -5.73 6.41 -3.60
N ILE A 25 -5.34 7.57 -3.07
CA ILE A 25 -3.95 8.01 -3.00
C ILE A 25 -3.61 8.23 -1.53
N CYS A 26 -2.57 7.54 -1.04
CA CYS A 26 -2.03 7.69 0.29
C CYS A 26 -0.76 8.54 0.21
N PHE A 27 -0.69 9.64 0.96
CA PHE A 27 0.50 10.47 1.07
C PHE A 27 1.29 10.12 2.33
N THR A 28 2.56 9.81 2.16
CA THR A 28 3.47 9.55 3.28
C THR A 28 3.75 10.84 4.04
N HIS A 29 4.05 11.91 3.32
CA HIS A 29 4.29 13.27 3.82
C HIS A 29 4.15 14.31 2.69
N TYR A 30 4.49 15.58 2.96
CA TYR A 30 4.24 16.68 2.01
C TYR A 30 5.51 17.35 1.48
N HIS A 31 6.65 16.65 1.38
CA HIS A 31 7.76 17.14 0.57
C HIS A 31 7.38 17.18 -0.92
N GLY A 32 8.02 18.05 -1.68
CA GLY A 32 7.65 18.31 -3.06
C GLY A 32 7.68 17.06 -3.95
N ASP A 33 8.72 16.27 -3.83
CA ASP A 33 8.94 15.01 -4.57
C ASP A 33 7.92 13.91 -4.27
N HIS A 34 7.07 14.09 -3.23
CA HIS A 34 5.99 13.16 -2.88
C HIS A 34 4.59 13.64 -3.25
N ILE A 35 4.37 14.94 -3.52
CA ILE A 35 3.02 15.46 -3.74
C ILE A 35 2.90 16.44 -4.94
N SER A 36 4.00 16.97 -5.48
CA SER A 36 3.94 18.02 -6.50
C SER A 36 3.32 17.59 -7.83
N GLY A 37 3.26 16.29 -8.12
CA GLY A 37 2.59 15.76 -9.32
C GLY A 37 1.06 15.70 -9.23
N LEU A 38 0.50 15.85 -8.03
CA LEU A 38 -0.94 15.70 -7.79
C LEU A 38 -1.82 16.59 -8.68
N PRO A 39 -1.57 17.90 -8.86
CA PRO A 39 -2.42 18.73 -9.71
C PRO A 39 -2.50 18.22 -11.15
N GLY A 40 -1.36 17.81 -11.72
CA GLY A 40 -1.31 17.25 -13.06
C GLY A 40 -2.04 15.91 -13.18
N LEU A 41 -1.93 15.05 -12.16
CA LEU A 41 -2.66 13.79 -12.10
C LEU A 41 -4.17 14.02 -12.03
N LEU A 42 -4.65 14.93 -11.18
CA LEU A 42 -6.07 15.26 -11.04
C LEU A 42 -6.67 15.78 -12.34
N LEU A 43 -5.96 16.66 -13.07
CA LEU A 43 -6.37 17.13 -14.39
C LEU A 43 -6.41 15.98 -15.41
N THR A 44 -5.43 15.09 -15.40
CA THR A 44 -5.40 13.91 -16.27
C THR A 44 -6.60 13.00 -16.03
N MET A 45 -6.95 12.75 -14.75
CA MET A 45 -8.12 11.95 -14.37
C MET A 45 -9.43 12.64 -14.78
N GLY A 46 -9.53 13.96 -14.60
CA GLY A 46 -10.70 14.74 -15.00
C GLY A 46 -10.92 14.75 -16.51
N ASN A 47 -9.84 14.88 -17.27
CA ASN A 47 -9.88 14.85 -18.74
C ASN A 47 -10.17 13.46 -19.32
N ALA A 48 -10.09 12.42 -18.50
CA ALA A 48 -10.44 11.04 -18.84
C ALA A 48 -11.86 10.67 -18.35
N ASP A 49 -12.74 11.64 -18.21
CA ASP A 49 -14.17 11.52 -17.85
C ASP A 49 -14.43 10.79 -16.53
N ARG A 50 -13.48 10.86 -15.58
CA ARG A 50 -13.73 10.32 -14.25
C ARG A 50 -14.83 11.11 -13.54
N THR A 51 -15.83 10.43 -13.02
CA THR A 51 -16.89 10.99 -12.14
C THR A 51 -16.89 10.38 -10.75
N GLU A 52 -16.24 9.23 -10.58
CA GLU A 52 -16.17 8.51 -9.31
C GLU A 52 -15.29 9.24 -8.29
N PRO A 53 -15.67 9.23 -7.01
CA PRO A 53 -14.90 9.87 -5.95
C PRO A 53 -13.45 9.37 -5.88
N LEU A 54 -12.52 10.29 -5.60
CA LEU A 54 -11.13 9.97 -5.28
C LEU A 54 -10.90 10.17 -3.79
N THR A 55 -10.45 9.15 -3.09
CA THR A 55 -10.08 9.24 -1.68
C THR A 55 -8.61 9.61 -1.55
N LEU A 56 -8.30 10.64 -0.79
CA LEU A 56 -6.94 11.01 -0.40
C LEU A 56 -6.76 10.73 1.09
N ILE A 57 -5.69 10.02 1.45
CA ILE A 57 -5.30 9.71 2.82
C ILE A 57 -3.93 10.35 3.05
N GLY A 58 -3.71 11.01 4.19
CA GLY A 58 -2.40 11.59 4.47
C GLY A 58 -2.32 12.27 5.84
N PRO A 59 -1.16 12.79 6.20
CA PRO A 59 -0.94 13.48 7.46
C PRO A 59 -1.90 14.64 7.68
N LYS A 60 -2.04 15.08 8.93
CA LYS A 60 -2.85 16.26 9.29
C LYS A 60 -2.50 17.48 8.41
N GLY A 61 -3.52 18.18 7.93
CA GLY A 61 -3.41 19.30 7.01
C GLY A 61 -3.53 18.91 5.54
N LEU A 62 -3.89 17.66 5.23
CA LEU A 62 -4.05 17.12 3.88
C LEU A 62 -4.95 18.01 3.01
N GLU A 63 -6.16 18.32 3.49
CA GLU A 63 -7.11 19.13 2.72
C GLU A 63 -6.56 20.51 2.40
N ARG A 64 -5.90 21.17 3.37
CA ARG A 64 -5.28 22.48 3.16
C ARG A 64 -4.18 22.42 2.10
N VAL A 65 -3.28 21.43 2.18
CA VAL A 65 -2.16 21.28 1.24
C VAL A 65 -2.67 20.98 -0.17
N VAL A 66 -3.59 20.02 -0.31
CA VAL A 66 -4.16 19.65 -1.61
C VAL A 66 -4.93 20.81 -2.23
N ASN A 67 -5.73 21.54 -1.46
CA ASN A 67 -6.47 22.72 -1.98
C ASN A 67 -5.52 23.85 -2.40
N ALA A 68 -4.39 24.03 -1.73
CA ALA A 68 -3.38 25.00 -2.14
C ALA A 68 -2.69 24.57 -3.46
N LEU A 69 -2.36 23.31 -3.61
CA LEU A 69 -1.73 22.79 -4.83
C LEU A 69 -2.68 22.84 -6.04
N ARG A 70 -3.96 22.48 -5.83
CA ARG A 70 -4.93 22.41 -6.91
C ARG A 70 -5.59 23.76 -7.27
N VAL A 71 -5.07 24.90 -6.81
CA VAL A 71 -5.55 26.22 -7.24
C VAL A 71 -5.55 26.39 -8.76
N ILE A 72 -4.68 25.67 -9.47
CA ILE A 72 -4.62 25.63 -10.95
C ILE A 72 -5.61 24.62 -11.56
N ALA A 73 -6.29 23.82 -10.76
CA ALA A 73 -7.30 22.84 -11.15
C ALA A 73 -8.50 22.93 -10.17
N PRO A 74 -9.18 24.09 -10.09
CA PRO A 74 -10.18 24.37 -9.06
C PRO A 74 -11.44 23.51 -9.21
N GLU A 75 -11.80 23.19 -10.43
CA GLU A 75 -12.98 22.40 -10.77
C GLU A 75 -12.57 21.02 -11.31
N LEU A 76 -13.10 20.00 -10.71
CA LEU A 76 -12.91 18.60 -11.11
C LEU A 76 -14.28 17.94 -11.32
N PRO A 77 -14.46 17.05 -12.32
CA PRO A 77 -15.73 16.37 -12.57
C PRO A 77 -16.04 15.29 -11.52
N PHE A 78 -15.19 15.10 -10.52
CA PHE A 78 -15.34 14.11 -9.45
C PHE A 78 -15.04 14.75 -8.08
N PRO A 79 -15.68 14.28 -7.01
CA PRO A 79 -15.41 14.72 -5.65
C PRO A 79 -14.10 14.14 -5.10
N ILE A 80 -13.42 14.90 -4.26
CA ILE A 80 -12.28 14.44 -3.45
C ILE A 80 -12.76 14.20 -2.02
N ILE A 81 -12.48 13.02 -1.48
CA ILE A 81 -12.75 12.63 -0.10
C ILE A 81 -11.44 12.68 0.67
N PHE A 82 -11.34 13.59 1.65
CA PHE A 82 -10.16 13.71 2.48
C PHE A 82 -10.27 12.86 3.75
N LYS A 83 -9.23 12.08 4.04
CA LYS A 83 -9.08 11.31 5.28
C LYS A 83 -7.72 11.63 5.91
N GLU A 84 -7.72 12.51 6.89
CA GLU A 84 -6.51 12.89 7.61
C GLU A 84 -6.13 11.83 8.66
N ILE A 85 -4.83 11.54 8.75
CA ILE A 85 -4.27 10.69 9.80
C ILE A 85 -4.03 11.57 11.03
N THR A 86 -4.67 11.22 12.14
CA THR A 86 -4.65 11.98 13.39
C THR A 86 -3.98 11.22 14.53
N GLN A 87 -3.65 9.95 14.33
CA GLN A 87 -3.04 9.05 15.31
C GLN A 87 -1.68 8.56 14.82
N ASN A 88 -0.88 7.96 15.71
CA ASN A 88 0.38 7.34 15.31
C ASN A 88 0.15 6.10 14.43
N GLU A 89 -0.94 5.38 14.68
CA GLU A 89 -1.40 4.27 13.87
C GLU A 89 -2.89 4.46 13.60
N GLN A 90 -3.33 4.26 12.36
CA GLN A 90 -4.73 4.44 11.99
C GLN A 90 -5.10 3.58 10.79
N ASP A 91 -6.29 2.95 10.89
CA ASP A 91 -6.83 2.07 9.87
C ASP A 91 -7.86 2.78 9.00
N PHE A 92 -7.89 2.39 7.73
CA PHE A 92 -8.88 2.83 6.75
C PHE A 92 -9.36 1.65 5.92
N GLU A 93 -10.66 1.59 5.70
CA GLU A 93 -11.29 0.67 4.75
C GLU A 93 -11.75 1.46 3.52
N VAL A 94 -11.25 1.10 2.36
CA VAL A 94 -11.60 1.74 1.09
C VAL A 94 -11.65 0.71 -0.02
N LYS A 95 -12.82 0.54 -0.66
CA LYS A 95 -12.98 -0.35 -1.84
C LYS A 95 -12.50 -1.80 -1.60
N GLY A 96 -12.61 -2.30 -0.37
CA GLY A 96 -12.18 -3.66 0.00
C GLY A 96 -10.69 -3.80 0.32
N TYR A 97 -9.95 -2.70 0.30
CA TYR A 97 -8.58 -2.64 0.82
C TYR A 97 -8.61 -2.21 2.29
N HIS A 98 -7.89 -2.95 3.11
CA HIS A 98 -7.54 -2.51 4.45
C HIS A 98 -6.20 -1.80 4.39
N ILE A 99 -6.18 -0.51 4.76
CA ILE A 99 -5.00 0.36 4.70
C ILE A 99 -4.66 0.76 6.13
N HIS A 100 -3.52 0.31 6.62
CA HIS A 100 -2.98 0.66 7.93
C HIS A 100 -1.86 1.68 7.75
N ALA A 101 -2.04 2.89 8.27
CA ALA A 101 -1.02 3.93 8.33
C ALA A 101 -0.31 3.88 9.68
N PHE A 102 1.02 3.95 9.69
CA PHE A 102 1.83 3.95 10.90
C PHE A 102 2.92 5.00 10.86
N ARG A 103 3.12 5.68 11.99
CA ARG A 103 4.08 6.79 12.12
C ARG A 103 5.52 6.30 11.95
N VAL A 104 6.29 7.02 11.11
CA VAL A 104 7.73 6.79 10.92
C VAL A 104 8.54 8.04 11.27
N GLN A 105 9.88 7.95 11.27
CA GLN A 105 10.77 9.00 11.73
C GLN A 105 11.41 9.74 10.55
N HIS A 106 10.90 10.93 10.29
CA HIS A 106 11.47 11.87 9.33
C HIS A 106 11.51 13.29 9.92
N ASN A 107 12.08 14.25 9.21
CA ASN A 107 12.16 15.66 9.63
C ASN A 107 10.79 16.37 9.60
N VAL A 108 9.79 15.79 8.95
CA VAL A 108 8.37 16.19 8.98
C VAL A 108 7.49 15.02 9.40
N THR A 109 6.20 15.27 9.60
CA THR A 109 5.22 14.21 9.87
C THR A 109 5.16 13.26 8.69
N CYS A 110 5.60 12.00 8.89
CA CYS A 110 5.67 10.98 7.86
C CYS A 110 5.06 9.65 8.35
N TYR A 111 4.42 8.93 7.43
CA TYR A 111 3.78 7.63 7.66
C TYR A 111 4.22 6.60 6.64
N GLY A 112 4.42 5.37 7.12
CA GLY A 112 4.41 4.18 6.28
C GLY A 112 3.00 3.63 6.13
N TYR A 113 2.81 2.72 5.17
CA TYR A 113 1.51 2.11 4.90
C TYR A 113 1.65 0.60 4.72
N THR A 114 0.75 -0.14 5.35
CA THR A 114 0.50 -1.55 5.05
C THR A 114 -0.85 -1.66 4.37
N ILE A 115 -0.87 -2.20 3.15
CA ILE A 115 -2.08 -2.43 2.36
C ILE A 115 -2.36 -3.92 2.36
N GLN A 116 -3.57 -4.30 2.77
CA GLN A 116 -4.00 -5.69 2.78
C GLN A 116 -5.25 -5.88 1.94
N ILE A 117 -5.27 -6.98 1.19
CA ILE A 117 -6.47 -7.49 0.53
C ILE A 117 -6.89 -8.73 1.31
N PRO A 118 -7.94 -8.65 2.14
CA PRO A 118 -8.36 -9.78 2.95
C PRO A 118 -8.92 -10.90 2.06
N ARG A 119 -8.73 -12.14 2.48
CA ARG A 119 -9.29 -13.31 1.81
C ARG A 119 -10.24 -14.04 2.74
N ALA A 120 -11.51 -14.09 2.37
CA ALA A 120 -12.52 -14.83 3.12
C ALA A 120 -12.19 -16.34 3.19
N GLY A 121 -12.71 -17.01 4.19
CA GLY A 121 -12.70 -18.46 4.28
C GLY A 121 -13.40 -19.12 3.09
N ARG A 122 -13.23 -20.45 2.93
CA ARG A 122 -14.01 -21.20 1.94
C ARG A 122 -15.46 -21.29 2.38
N PHE A 123 -16.36 -21.16 1.42
CA PHE A 123 -17.77 -21.44 1.64
C PHE A 123 -18.00 -22.97 1.59
N HIS A 124 -18.62 -23.53 2.61
CA HIS A 124 -18.93 -24.93 2.73
C HIS A 124 -20.35 -25.22 2.21
N ALA A 125 -20.45 -25.50 0.90
CA ALA A 125 -21.73 -25.71 0.21
C ALA A 125 -22.51 -26.89 0.81
N GLU A 126 -21.85 -28.01 1.18
CA GLU A 126 -22.50 -29.15 1.79
C GLU A 126 -23.11 -28.80 3.15
N LYS A 127 -22.37 -28.09 3.99
CA LYS A 127 -22.88 -27.59 5.27
C LYS A 127 -24.05 -26.63 5.12
N ALA A 128 -24.03 -25.78 4.08
CA ALA A 128 -25.15 -24.90 3.77
C ALA A 128 -26.42 -25.67 3.36
N LYS A 129 -26.26 -26.76 2.59
CA LYS A 129 -27.35 -27.68 2.24
C LYS A 129 -27.90 -28.41 3.48
N GLU A 130 -27.03 -28.96 4.32
CA GLU A 130 -27.41 -29.64 5.57
C GLU A 130 -28.19 -28.73 6.51
N LEU A 131 -27.81 -27.44 6.60
CA LEU A 131 -28.53 -26.44 7.39
C LEU A 131 -29.80 -25.92 6.72
N GLY A 132 -30.11 -26.38 5.50
CA GLY A 132 -31.30 -25.94 4.75
C GLY A 132 -31.25 -24.48 4.33
N ILE A 133 -30.07 -23.90 4.13
CA ILE A 133 -29.91 -22.50 3.75
C ILE A 133 -30.31 -22.31 2.28
N PRO A 134 -31.23 -21.40 1.96
CA PRO A 134 -31.63 -21.12 0.59
C PRO A 134 -30.45 -20.74 -0.29
N LEU A 135 -30.39 -21.27 -1.52
CA LEU A 135 -29.33 -20.97 -2.49
C LEU A 135 -29.15 -19.45 -2.75
N THR A 136 -30.25 -18.72 -2.70
CA THR A 136 -30.24 -17.25 -2.85
C THR A 136 -29.46 -16.52 -1.77
N PHE A 137 -29.26 -17.11 -0.60
CA PHE A 137 -28.53 -16.52 0.52
C PHE A 137 -27.01 -16.80 0.46
N TRP A 138 -26.58 -17.80 -0.31
CA TRP A 138 -25.19 -18.23 -0.32
C TRP A 138 -24.22 -17.10 -0.71
N SER A 139 -24.55 -16.35 -1.75
CA SER A 139 -23.71 -15.23 -2.19
C SER A 139 -23.64 -14.09 -1.16
N HIS A 140 -24.70 -13.89 -0.39
CA HIS A 140 -24.73 -12.91 0.70
C HIS A 140 -23.86 -13.36 1.88
N LEU A 141 -24.00 -14.62 2.29
CA LEU A 141 -23.17 -15.19 3.35
C LEU A 141 -21.69 -15.19 2.98
N GLN A 142 -21.35 -15.46 1.71
CA GLN A 142 -19.96 -15.35 1.20
C GLN A 142 -19.39 -13.93 1.28
N LYS A 143 -20.25 -12.92 1.19
CA LYS A 143 -19.87 -11.49 1.33
C LYS A 143 -19.84 -11.02 2.78
N GLY A 144 -20.13 -11.91 3.74
CA GLY A 144 -20.16 -11.57 5.16
C GLY A 144 -21.50 -11.01 5.66
N GLU A 145 -22.56 -11.09 4.84
CA GLU A 145 -23.89 -10.58 5.19
C GLU A 145 -24.70 -11.65 5.97
N THR A 146 -25.41 -11.23 6.99
CA THR A 146 -26.38 -12.08 7.72
C THR A 146 -27.70 -12.07 6.99
N MET A 147 -28.33 -13.25 6.82
CA MET A 147 -29.59 -13.43 6.12
C MET A 147 -30.65 -13.96 7.07
N THR A 148 -31.92 -13.57 6.83
CA THR A 148 -33.08 -13.99 7.66
C THR A 148 -34.17 -14.59 6.77
N ASP A 149 -34.74 -15.71 7.20
CA ASP A 149 -35.91 -16.36 6.57
C ASP A 149 -36.91 -16.75 7.66
N GLY A 150 -37.99 -15.98 7.80
CA GLY A 150 -38.93 -16.09 8.92
C GLY A 150 -38.18 -15.89 10.25
N ASP A 151 -38.27 -16.84 11.14
CA ASP A 151 -37.62 -16.83 12.45
C ASP A 151 -36.15 -17.34 12.42
N LYS A 152 -35.66 -17.81 11.27
CA LYS A 152 -34.33 -18.36 11.14
C LYS A 152 -33.35 -17.27 10.69
N VAL A 153 -32.22 -17.17 11.41
CA VAL A 153 -31.11 -16.29 11.10
C VAL A 153 -29.92 -17.14 10.66
N TYR A 154 -29.35 -16.81 9.53
CA TYR A 154 -28.16 -17.45 8.96
C TYR A 154 -26.99 -16.47 8.94
N THR A 155 -25.90 -16.84 9.60
CA THR A 155 -24.70 -16.00 9.71
C THR A 155 -23.55 -16.61 8.91
N PRO A 156 -22.57 -15.80 8.42
CA PRO A 156 -21.44 -16.29 7.65
C PRO A 156 -20.66 -17.41 8.33
N ASP A 157 -20.43 -17.31 9.63
CA ASP A 157 -19.68 -18.29 10.42
C ASP A 157 -20.30 -19.71 10.41
N MET A 158 -21.59 -19.82 10.13
CA MET A 158 -22.25 -21.12 9.99
C MET A 158 -21.71 -21.92 8.80
N VAL A 159 -21.26 -21.26 7.72
CA VAL A 159 -20.93 -21.87 6.44
C VAL A 159 -19.59 -21.42 5.84
N MET A 160 -18.93 -20.46 6.46
CA MET A 160 -17.60 -20.02 6.07
C MET A 160 -16.53 -20.76 6.89
N GLY A 161 -15.48 -21.18 6.25
CA GLY A 161 -14.29 -21.70 6.92
C GLY A 161 -13.44 -20.56 7.54
N GLU A 162 -12.31 -20.93 8.11
CA GLU A 162 -11.34 -19.97 8.64
C GLU A 162 -10.87 -18.97 7.57
N LYS A 163 -10.56 -17.74 8.00
CA LYS A 163 -9.98 -16.73 7.12
C LYS A 163 -8.67 -17.24 6.54
N ARG A 164 -8.50 -17.08 5.23
CA ARG A 164 -7.28 -17.48 4.52
C ARG A 164 -6.30 -16.33 4.46
N LYS A 165 -5.02 -16.63 4.20
CA LYS A 165 -4.01 -15.62 3.99
C LYS A 165 -4.41 -14.73 2.80
N GLY A 166 -4.54 -13.45 3.06
CA GLY A 166 -4.73 -12.41 2.05
C GLY A 166 -3.43 -12.01 1.38
N ILE A 167 -3.45 -10.90 0.66
CA ILE A 167 -2.26 -10.25 0.10
C ILE A 167 -1.88 -9.08 1.01
N LYS A 168 -0.59 -8.95 1.33
CA LYS A 168 -0.05 -7.89 2.19
C LYS A 168 1.13 -7.21 1.52
N VAL A 169 1.05 -5.88 1.35
CA VAL A 169 2.14 -5.05 0.85
C VAL A 169 2.44 -3.98 1.89
N THR A 170 3.69 -3.84 2.29
CA THR A 170 4.14 -2.76 3.18
C THR A 170 5.06 -1.81 2.43
N TYR A 171 4.80 -0.51 2.55
CA TYR A 171 5.56 0.56 1.92
C TYR A 171 6.05 1.55 2.97
N VAL A 172 7.34 1.85 2.95
CA VAL A 172 7.95 2.93 3.75
C VAL A 172 8.97 3.70 2.93
N THR A 173 8.98 5.00 3.12
CA THR A 173 9.96 5.91 2.56
C THR A 173 10.31 6.97 3.59
N ASP A 174 11.41 7.69 3.39
CA ASP A 174 11.82 8.87 4.19
C ASP A 174 11.74 8.61 5.70
N THR A 175 12.58 7.69 6.15
CA THR A 175 12.58 7.32 7.58
C THR A 175 13.91 6.71 8.03
N ARG A 176 14.19 6.87 9.33
CA ARG A 176 15.17 6.02 10.01
C ARG A 176 14.58 4.64 10.30
N PRO A 177 15.40 3.60 10.49
CA PRO A 177 14.92 2.28 10.93
C PRO A 177 14.19 2.39 12.27
N LEU A 178 12.99 1.80 12.32
CA LEU A 178 12.16 1.71 13.52
C LEU A 178 11.62 0.29 13.67
N PRO A 179 11.44 -0.24 14.90
CA PRO A 179 10.87 -1.58 15.11
C PRO A 179 9.49 -1.76 14.46
N ILE A 180 8.64 -0.75 14.50
CA ILE A 180 7.31 -0.77 13.89
C ILE A 180 7.35 -1.13 12.40
N ILE A 181 8.42 -0.77 11.68
CA ILE A 181 8.56 -1.07 10.25
C ILE A 181 8.69 -2.59 10.04
N ALA A 182 9.51 -3.27 10.86
CA ALA A 182 9.65 -4.71 10.79
C ALA A 182 8.36 -5.43 11.20
N GLU A 183 7.67 -4.94 12.24
CA GLU A 183 6.36 -5.46 12.66
C GLU A 183 5.33 -5.36 11.54
N GLN A 184 5.23 -4.20 10.90
CA GLN A 184 4.28 -3.96 9.81
C GLN A 184 4.65 -4.72 8.53
N ALA A 185 5.93 -4.90 8.23
CA ALA A 185 6.40 -5.68 7.09
C ALA A 185 6.43 -7.21 7.34
N LYS A 186 6.13 -7.67 8.57
CA LYS A 186 6.17 -9.09 8.91
C LYS A 186 5.31 -9.92 7.98
N ASP A 187 5.93 -10.96 7.38
CA ASP A 187 5.30 -11.91 6.44
C ASP A 187 4.58 -11.24 5.25
N ALA A 188 4.97 -10.01 4.88
CA ALA A 188 4.40 -9.33 3.71
C ALA A 188 4.75 -10.07 2.42
N ASP A 189 3.85 -10.04 1.45
CA ASP A 189 4.11 -10.58 0.11
C ASP A 189 5.13 -9.69 -0.62
N LEU A 190 5.08 -8.38 -0.36
CA LEU A 190 6.05 -7.42 -0.85
C LEU A 190 6.32 -6.35 0.22
N PHE A 191 7.59 -6.09 0.49
CA PHE A 191 8.06 -4.97 1.29
C PHE A 191 8.79 -3.98 0.39
N ILE A 192 8.23 -2.78 0.20
CA ILE A 192 8.86 -1.69 -0.53
C ILE A 192 9.42 -0.72 0.51
N CYS A 193 10.72 -0.51 0.47
CA CYS A 193 11.43 0.28 1.46
C CYS A 193 12.37 1.26 0.78
N GLU A 194 12.53 2.45 1.35
CA GLU A 194 13.60 3.32 0.91
C GLU A 194 14.96 2.64 1.07
N GLY A 195 15.88 3.03 0.22
CA GLY A 195 17.30 2.76 0.35
C GLY A 195 18.04 3.96 -0.23
N MET A 196 18.12 5.07 0.52
CA MET A 196 18.69 6.31 0.02
C MET A 196 20.16 6.15 -0.36
N TYR A 197 20.91 5.34 0.41
CA TYR A 197 22.35 5.18 0.23
C TYR A 197 22.76 3.71 0.17
N GLY A 198 23.45 3.32 -0.92
CA GLY A 198 24.05 1.99 -1.07
C GLY A 198 25.40 1.87 -0.38
N GLU A 199 26.15 2.97 -0.32
CA GLU A 199 27.52 3.02 0.19
C GLU A 199 27.56 2.90 1.74
N PRO A 200 28.40 2.00 2.28
CA PRO A 200 28.49 1.80 3.73
C PRO A 200 28.97 3.03 4.53
N ASP A 201 29.77 3.89 3.93
CA ASP A 201 30.31 5.11 4.54
C ASP A 201 29.27 6.24 4.64
N LYS A 202 28.12 6.11 3.99
CA LYS A 202 27.03 7.11 4.02
C LYS A 202 26.10 7.01 5.24
N LEU A 203 26.37 6.11 6.18
CA LEU A 203 25.53 5.96 7.38
C LEU A 203 25.37 7.27 8.18
N ALA A 204 26.44 8.07 8.31
CA ALA A 204 26.38 9.35 9.00
C ALA A 204 25.41 10.31 8.28
N LYS A 205 25.49 10.36 6.95
CA LYS A 205 24.61 11.16 6.11
C LYS A 205 23.16 10.68 6.16
N ALA A 206 22.93 9.36 6.15
CA ALA A 206 21.59 8.78 6.32
C ALA A 206 20.97 9.21 7.65
N LYS A 207 21.73 9.21 8.74
CA LYS A 207 21.27 9.69 10.04
C LYS A 207 20.95 11.19 10.06
N GLU A 208 21.80 12.00 9.45
CA GLU A 208 21.65 13.46 9.37
C GLU A 208 20.36 13.86 8.63
N TYR A 209 20.08 13.21 7.50
CA TYR A 209 18.92 13.51 6.66
C TYR A 209 17.69 12.64 6.95
N THR A 210 17.75 11.80 7.98
CA THR A 210 16.64 10.92 8.41
C THR A 210 16.20 9.91 7.34
N HIS A 211 17.17 9.29 6.67
CA HIS A 211 17.00 8.22 5.69
C HIS A 211 17.71 6.93 6.11
N MET A 212 17.60 5.88 5.30
CA MET A 212 18.26 4.59 5.51
C MET A 212 19.31 4.27 4.48
N THR A 213 20.30 3.46 4.90
CA THR A 213 21.19 2.73 4.00
C THR A 213 20.52 1.41 3.55
N PHE A 214 21.01 0.82 2.46
CA PHE A 214 20.59 -0.50 1.99
C PHE A 214 20.72 -1.58 3.08
N SER A 215 21.80 -1.55 3.84
CA SER A 215 22.05 -2.52 4.92
C SER A 215 21.06 -2.38 6.06
N GLU A 216 20.64 -1.15 6.40
CA GLU A 216 19.62 -0.91 7.42
C GLU A 216 18.25 -1.41 6.95
N ALA A 217 17.85 -1.11 5.72
CA ALA A 217 16.60 -1.60 5.13
C ALA A 217 16.59 -3.14 5.05
N ALA A 218 17.71 -3.76 4.63
CA ALA A 218 17.83 -5.22 4.59
C ALA A 218 17.77 -5.87 5.98
N SER A 219 18.24 -5.18 7.01
CA SER A 219 18.14 -5.66 8.40
C SER A 219 16.69 -5.70 8.87
N LEU A 220 15.89 -4.68 8.53
CA LEU A 220 14.45 -4.69 8.78
C LEU A 220 13.76 -5.83 8.04
N ALA A 221 14.10 -6.06 6.77
CA ALA A 221 13.55 -7.16 5.98
C ALA A 221 13.96 -8.54 6.53
N LYS A 222 15.18 -8.68 7.05
CA LYS A 222 15.64 -9.90 7.72
C LYS A 222 14.83 -10.21 8.98
N GLU A 223 14.44 -9.21 9.73
CA GLU A 223 13.57 -9.36 10.90
C GLU A 223 12.12 -9.67 10.48
N ALA A 224 11.59 -8.92 9.51
CA ALA A 224 10.20 -9.00 9.05
C ALA A 224 9.90 -10.26 8.20
N GLN A 225 10.89 -10.84 7.52
CA GLN A 225 10.75 -12.01 6.63
C GLN A 225 9.68 -11.86 5.52
N PRO A 226 9.60 -10.71 4.79
CA PRO A 226 8.70 -10.61 3.64
C PRO A 226 9.11 -11.62 2.55
N LYS A 227 8.20 -11.93 1.60
CA LYS A 227 8.55 -12.79 0.46
C LYS A 227 9.59 -12.15 -0.46
N GLU A 228 9.52 -10.82 -0.65
CA GLU A 228 10.47 -10.05 -1.44
C GLU A 228 10.57 -8.63 -0.89
N MET A 229 11.75 -8.00 -0.96
CA MET A 229 11.97 -6.59 -0.64
C MET A 229 12.43 -5.84 -1.88
N TRP A 230 11.79 -4.71 -2.16
CA TRP A 230 12.22 -3.73 -3.15
C TRP A 230 12.82 -2.51 -2.46
N LEU A 231 14.05 -2.19 -2.82
CA LEU A 231 14.65 -0.91 -2.47
C LEU A 231 14.24 0.13 -3.51
N THR A 232 13.90 1.31 -3.03
CA THR A 232 13.46 2.46 -3.84
C THR A 232 14.00 3.75 -3.21
N HIS A 233 13.64 4.92 -3.75
CA HIS A 233 13.96 6.23 -3.18
C HIS A 233 15.46 6.44 -3.00
N TYR A 234 16.22 6.23 -4.08
CA TYR A 234 17.68 6.39 -4.08
C TYR A 234 18.08 7.87 -4.09
N SER A 235 19.21 8.16 -3.44
CA SER A 235 19.85 9.48 -3.58
C SER A 235 20.09 9.79 -5.06
N PRO A 236 19.84 11.02 -5.52
CA PRO A 236 20.20 11.43 -6.87
C PRO A 236 21.70 11.23 -7.19
N SER A 237 22.55 11.16 -6.18
CA SER A 237 23.98 10.85 -6.34
C SER A 237 24.28 9.36 -6.52
N LEU A 238 23.32 8.46 -6.26
CA LEU A 238 23.48 7.01 -6.41
C LEU A 238 23.04 6.58 -7.81
N ALA A 239 23.93 6.70 -8.78
CA ALA A 239 23.63 6.40 -10.19
C ALA A 239 23.39 4.90 -10.46
N HIS A 240 24.04 4.02 -9.71
CA HIS A 240 24.07 2.58 -9.94
C HIS A 240 23.73 1.80 -8.66
N PRO A 241 22.47 1.80 -8.21
CA PRO A 241 22.07 1.11 -6.98
C PRO A 241 22.32 -0.41 -7.03
N GLU A 242 22.35 -1.01 -8.24
CA GLU A 242 22.64 -2.42 -8.46
C GLU A 242 24.04 -2.85 -8.01
N GLU A 243 25.00 -1.95 -7.95
CA GLU A 243 26.38 -2.26 -7.53
C GLU A 243 26.48 -2.66 -6.06
N TYR A 244 25.52 -2.22 -5.22
CA TYR A 244 25.49 -2.48 -3.78
C TYR A 244 24.57 -3.64 -3.39
N ILE A 245 23.87 -4.22 -4.36
CA ILE A 245 22.80 -5.19 -4.06
C ILE A 245 23.34 -6.54 -3.57
N GLU A 246 24.50 -6.96 -4.05
CA GLU A 246 25.08 -8.25 -3.65
C GLU A 246 25.48 -8.26 -2.17
N GLU A 247 26.03 -7.16 -1.65
CA GLU A 247 26.33 -7.03 -0.23
C GLU A 247 25.04 -6.97 0.60
N THR A 248 24.03 -6.28 0.10
CA THR A 248 22.72 -6.18 0.73
C THR A 248 22.03 -7.55 0.82
N ARG A 249 22.15 -8.38 -0.24
CA ARG A 249 21.61 -9.76 -0.30
C ARG A 249 22.24 -10.71 0.69
N LYS A 250 23.45 -10.45 1.18
CA LYS A 250 24.04 -11.22 2.29
C LYS A 250 23.26 -11.06 3.59
N ILE A 251 22.55 -9.93 3.78
CA ILE A 251 21.70 -9.65 4.94
C ILE A 251 20.30 -10.23 4.71
N PHE A 252 19.68 -9.91 3.56
CA PHE A 252 18.38 -10.44 3.14
C PHE A 252 18.41 -10.81 1.65
N SER A 253 18.45 -12.09 1.34
CA SER A 253 18.74 -12.62 -0.02
C SER A 253 17.70 -12.23 -1.08
N ARG A 254 16.46 -11.99 -0.67
CA ARG A 254 15.34 -11.64 -1.58
C ARG A 254 15.17 -10.13 -1.75
N THR A 255 16.30 -9.40 -1.83
CA THR A 255 16.36 -7.95 -2.03
C THR A 255 16.57 -7.62 -3.50
N ILE A 256 15.84 -6.64 -4.00
CA ILE A 256 15.93 -6.13 -5.36
C ILE A 256 16.13 -4.61 -5.31
N ALA A 257 17.11 -4.09 -6.03
CA ALA A 257 17.18 -2.68 -6.36
C ALA A 257 16.13 -2.40 -7.45
N ALA A 258 14.98 -1.85 -7.06
CA ALA A 258 13.90 -1.58 -7.99
C ALA A 258 14.24 -0.38 -8.88
N LYS A 259 13.82 -0.47 -10.14
CA LYS A 259 13.90 0.63 -11.12
C LYS A 259 12.50 1.09 -11.46
N ASP A 260 12.39 2.32 -11.96
CA ASP A 260 11.13 2.87 -12.42
C ASP A 260 10.45 1.93 -13.42
N GLY A 261 9.14 1.83 -13.32
CA GLY A 261 8.35 0.92 -14.13
C GLY A 261 8.42 -0.56 -13.72
N ARG A 262 9.16 -0.93 -12.64
CA ARG A 262 9.09 -2.30 -12.12
C ARG A 262 7.67 -2.64 -11.67
N SER A 263 7.24 -3.86 -11.99
CA SER A 263 5.91 -4.35 -11.59
C SER A 263 5.97 -5.82 -11.20
N ILE A 264 5.03 -6.23 -10.38
CA ILE A 264 4.81 -7.61 -9.95
C ILE A 264 3.31 -7.86 -9.86
N SER A 265 2.87 -9.08 -10.17
CA SER A 265 1.53 -9.57 -9.87
C SER A 265 1.56 -10.37 -8.58
N LEU A 266 0.72 -10.01 -7.64
CA LEU A 266 0.54 -10.73 -6.39
C LEU A 266 -0.81 -11.44 -6.43
N ASP A 267 -0.78 -12.74 -6.31
CA ASP A 267 -1.97 -13.59 -6.32
C ASP A 267 -2.17 -14.25 -4.96
N PHE A 268 -3.41 -14.63 -4.65
CA PHE A 268 -3.69 -15.45 -3.48
C PHE A 268 -3.00 -16.80 -3.59
N GLU A 269 -2.33 -17.23 -2.52
CA GLU A 269 -1.69 -18.53 -2.47
C GLU A 269 -2.71 -19.64 -2.78
N GLN A 270 -2.36 -20.54 -3.72
CA GLN A 270 -3.16 -21.73 -3.96
C GLN A 270 -2.92 -22.70 -2.80
N GLU A 271 -4.01 -23.17 -2.18
CA GLU A 271 -3.92 -24.22 -1.17
C GLU A 271 -3.60 -25.55 -1.87
N GLU A 272 -2.50 -26.18 -1.49
CA GLU A 272 -2.21 -27.55 -1.91
C GLU A 272 -3.31 -28.49 -1.37
N GLY A 273 -4.05 -29.10 -2.27
CA GLY A 273 -4.96 -30.20 -1.95
C GLY A 273 -6.43 -29.85 -1.87
N THR A 274 -7.07 -29.79 -3.03
CA THR A 274 -8.38 -30.45 -3.25
C THR A 274 -8.60 -30.62 -4.76
N LYS A 275 -8.20 -31.78 -5.29
CA LYS A 275 -8.80 -32.30 -6.51
C LYS A 275 -10.09 -32.97 -6.15
#